data_3815f23e30382add9550a078d6aac00f
#
_entry.id   3815f23e30382add9550a078d6aac00f
#
_cell.length_a   1.000
_cell.length_b   1.000
_cell.length_c   1.000
_cell.angle_alpha   90.00
_cell.angle_beta   90.00
_cell.angle_gamma   90.00
#
_symmetry.space_group_name_H-M   'P 1'
#
loop_
_entity.id
_entity.type
_entity.pdbx_description
1 polymer ?
#
loop_
_entity_poly.entity_id
_entity_poly.type
_entity_poly.pdbx_seq_one_letter_code
_entity_poly.pdbx_strand_id
1 'polypeptide(L)'
;MHKKRISRKEFFNRALVGVAGISLLSKNITWSLPSIADFRAVGKTGIMVSPICFGAPRTNDGSLIRYALSKGINFIDTGRAYGNGNNEKLVGNAIAGMRANVIIQSKIRLEENELPSKGKGRKGAAEIRNVLSAKLEASLKALNTSYIDVLLYHEALDENLLFHQETMNFFGDMKKAGIIKAHGFSTHNSYLNLPERNNSEGFYDVVMVPFNHKGSFVHSLTGSYSEWDQARLISILTEAGSKGTGVVAMKTCSGGKYSPSPAVEPSYKEAVLWVLQHKFISSVSIAMVNFEQIDEHVSWL
;
A
#
# COMPACT_ATOMS: atom_id res chain seq x y z
N MET A 1 39.61 5.96 -6.53
CA MET A 1 38.59 7.01 -6.63
C MET A 1 37.59 6.81 -5.47
N HIS A 2 37.66 7.67 -4.44
CA HIS A 2 36.74 7.61 -3.29
C HIS A 2 35.35 8.10 -3.71
N LYS A 3 34.36 7.21 -3.73
CA LYS A 3 32.93 7.61 -3.85
C LYS A 3 32.54 8.37 -2.57
N LYS A 4 32.37 9.68 -2.69
CA LYS A 4 31.88 10.54 -1.60
C LYS A 4 30.48 10.04 -1.17
N ARG A 5 30.35 9.54 0.05
CA ARG A 5 29.05 9.20 0.65
C ARG A 5 28.27 10.50 0.84
N ILE A 6 27.13 10.62 0.16
CA ILE A 6 26.20 11.74 0.34
C ILE A 6 25.59 11.61 1.75
N SER A 7 25.60 12.71 2.52
CA SER A 7 24.97 12.70 3.84
C SER A 7 23.44 12.59 3.71
N ARG A 8 22.79 12.00 4.73
CA ARG A 8 21.32 11.87 4.77
C ARG A 8 20.60 13.21 4.60
N LYS A 9 21.16 14.29 5.16
CA LYS A 9 20.64 15.65 5.04
C LYS A 9 20.76 16.19 3.60
N GLU A 10 21.84 15.87 2.89
CA GLU A 10 22.02 16.22 1.47
C GLU A 10 21.09 15.44 0.54
N PHE A 11 20.79 14.16 0.86
CA PHE A 11 19.84 13.37 0.10
C PHE A 11 18.43 13.98 0.18
N PHE A 12 17.94 14.29 1.37
CA PHE A 12 16.62 14.91 1.55
C PHE A 12 16.57 16.34 0.98
N ASN A 13 17.63 17.13 1.10
CA ASN A 13 17.70 18.45 0.47
C ASN A 13 17.73 18.38 -1.06
N ARG A 14 18.36 17.37 -1.65
CA ARG A 14 18.36 17.16 -3.10
C ARG A 14 17.02 16.64 -3.62
N ALA A 15 16.27 15.85 -2.85
CA ALA A 15 14.90 15.46 -3.17
C ALA A 15 13.95 16.68 -3.22
N LEU A 16 14.16 17.66 -2.33
CA LEU A 16 13.40 18.93 -2.34
C LEU A 16 13.75 19.84 -3.53
N VAL A 17 14.98 19.84 -4.00
CA VAL A 17 15.41 20.66 -5.15
C VAL A 17 15.04 20.01 -6.48
N GLY A 18 14.87 18.67 -6.53
CA GLY A 18 14.49 17.92 -7.73
C GLY A 18 13.07 18.19 -8.23
N VAL A 19 12.18 18.70 -7.37
CA VAL A 19 10.78 19.00 -7.74
C VAL A 19 10.66 20.33 -8.52
N ALA A 20 11.63 21.23 -8.43
CA ALA A 20 11.58 22.56 -9.08
C ALA A 20 12.31 22.64 -10.44
N GLY A 21 12.96 21.57 -10.92
CA GLY A 21 13.93 21.65 -12.01
C GLY A 21 13.72 20.79 -13.25
N ILE A 22 12.63 20.04 -13.40
CA ILE A 22 12.38 19.25 -14.61
C ILE A 22 11.07 19.70 -15.28
N SER A 23 11.08 20.91 -15.77
CA SER A 23 10.20 21.33 -16.85
C SER A 23 11.10 21.76 -18.00
N LEU A 24 11.35 20.84 -18.93
CA LEU A 24 11.60 21.13 -20.34
C LEU A 24 12.08 19.86 -21.09
N LEU A 25 11.33 19.53 -22.16
CA LEU A 25 11.67 18.57 -23.20
C LEU A 25 11.41 17.07 -22.91
N SER A 26 10.18 16.70 -22.69
CA SER A 26 9.69 15.40 -23.14
C SER A 26 8.56 15.63 -24.15
N LYS A 27 8.72 15.12 -25.36
CA LYS A 27 7.62 15.00 -26.32
C LYS A 27 6.45 14.35 -25.60
N ASN A 28 5.31 15.04 -25.57
CA ASN A 28 4.06 14.59 -24.96
C ASN A 28 3.59 13.31 -25.64
N ILE A 29 4.02 12.16 -25.15
CA ILE A 29 3.28 10.92 -25.32
C ILE A 29 2.21 10.99 -24.24
N THR A 30 1.05 11.51 -24.57
CA THR A 30 -0.14 11.45 -23.73
C THR A 30 -0.63 10.01 -23.72
N TRP A 31 -0.19 9.25 -22.74
CA TRP A 31 -0.83 7.98 -22.40
C TRP A 31 -2.17 8.34 -21.73
N SER A 32 -3.25 8.34 -22.50
CA SER A 32 -4.57 8.31 -21.92
C SER A 32 -4.80 6.89 -21.38
N LEU A 33 -4.86 6.75 -20.05
CA LEU A 33 -5.36 5.51 -19.47
C LEU A 33 -6.81 5.33 -19.94
N PRO A 34 -7.22 4.10 -20.36
CA PRO A 34 -8.63 3.83 -20.62
C PRO A 34 -9.42 4.19 -19.34
N SER A 35 -10.57 4.82 -19.49
CA SER A 35 -11.38 5.17 -18.35
C SER A 35 -11.99 3.91 -17.75
N ILE A 36 -11.47 3.47 -16.61
CA ILE A 36 -12.27 2.71 -15.67
C ILE A 36 -13.30 3.70 -15.13
N ALA A 37 -14.58 3.40 -15.31
CA ALA A 37 -15.66 4.35 -15.11
C ALA A 37 -15.73 4.91 -13.67
N ASP A 38 -15.16 4.23 -12.66
CA ASP A 38 -15.35 4.56 -11.25
C ASP A 38 -14.04 4.55 -10.43
N PHE A 39 -13.15 5.51 -10.68
CA PHE A 39 -12.05 5.78 -9.75
C PHE A 39 -12.60 6.17 -8.38
N ARG A 40 -11.96 5.68 -7.31
CA ARG A 40 -12.35 5.92 -5.92
C ARG A 40 -11.31 6.74 -5.19
N ALA A 41 -11.77 7.64 -4.33
CA ALA A 41 -10.88 8.40 -3.48
C ALA A 41 -10.26 7.51 -2.38
N VAL A 42 -8.98 7.68 -2.11
CA VAL A 42 -8.34 7.12 -0.93
C VAL A 42 -8.59 8.05 0.25
N GLY A 43 -9.73 7.87 0.90
CA GLY A 43 -10.17 8.75 1.97
C GLY A 43 -10.17 10.23 1.54
N LYS A 44 -9.64 11.10 2.40
CA LYS A 44 -9.50 12.55 2.15
C LYS A 44 -8.13 12.96 1.59
N THR A 45 -7.33 12.02 1.10
CA THR A 45 -5.95 12.29 0.62
C THR A 45 -5.89 13.04 -0.71
N GLY A 46 -6.99 13.09 -1.46
CA GLY A 46 -7.02 13.58 -2.85
C GLY A 46 -6.47 12.58 -3.88
N ILE A 47 -6.03 11.40 -3.45
CA ILE A 47 -5.53 10.34 -4.35
C ILE A 47 -6.73 9.57 -4.91
N MET A 48 -6.80 9.46 -6.24
CA MET A 48 -7.83 8.67 -6.93
C MET A 48 -7.24 7.37 -7.47
N VAL A 49 -7.87 6.24 -7.15
CA VAL A 49 -7.38 4.90 -7.47
C VAL A 49 -8.45 4.06 -8.17
N SER A 50 -8.01 3.12 -9.00
CA SER A 50 -8.89 2.08 -9.55
C SER A 50 -9.46 1.21 -8.43
N PRO A 51 -10.72 0.74 -8.53
CA PRO A 51 -11.35 -0.12 -7.53
C PRO A 51 -10.57 -1.40 -7.25
N ILE A 52 -9.83 -1.89 -8.26
CA ILE A 52 -8.90 -2.99 -8.14
C ILE A 52 -7.48 -2.45 -8.21
N CYS A 53 -6.65 -2.85 -7.24
CA CYS A 53 -5.23 -2.57 -7.14
C CYS A 53 -4.44 -3.79 -7.60
N PHE A 54 -3.40 -3.59 -8.42
CA PHE A 54 -2.47 -4.66 -8.81
C PHE A 54 -1.56 -5.01 -7.64
N GLY A 55 -1.81 -6.15 -7.01
CA GLY A 55 -0.95 -6.70 -5.96
C GLY A 55 0.31 -7.34 -6.54
N ALA A 56 1.42 -6.61 -6.55
CA ALA A 56 2.67 -7.03 -7.18
C ALA A 56 3.46 -8.16 -6.48
N PRO A 57 3.24 -8.54 -5.18
CA PRO A 57 4.13 -9.49 -4.49
C PRO A 57 4.30 -10.86 -5.15
N ARG A 58 3.35 -11.28 -5.98
CA ARG A 58 3.36 -12.61 -6.62
C ARG A 58 3.79 -12.60 -8.08
N THR A 59 4.10 -11.44 -8.67
CA THR A 59 4.62 -11.38 -10.04
C THR A 59 6.11 -11.14 -10.05
N ASN A 60 6.79 -11.79 -11.02
CA ASN A 60 8.19 -11.54 -11.40
C ASN A 60 8.27 -10.96 -12.82
N ASP A 61 7.13 -10.70 -13.45
CA ASP A 61 7.03 -10.18 -14.81
C ASP A 61 6.47 -8.75 -14.82
N GLY A 62 7.32 -7.79 -15.16
CA GLY A 62 6.94 -6.39 -15.30
C GLY A 62 5.99 -6.11 -16.47
N SER A 63 5.84 -7.03 -17.43
CA SER A 63 4.88 -6.89 -18.52
C SER A 63 3.43 -6.96 -18.02
N LEU A 64 3.16 -7.76 -16.98
CA LEU A 64 1.84 -7.84 -16.34
C LEU A 64 1.46 -6.50 -15.70
N ILE A 65 2.43 -5.82 -15.06
CA ILE A 65 2.19 -4.49 -14.48
C ILE A 65 1.83 -3.49 -15.58
N ARG A 66 2.60 -3.45 -16.66
CA ARG A 66 2.31 -2.56 -17.82
C ARG A 66 0.96 -2.88 -18.45
N TYR A 67 0.63 -4.16 -18.57
CA TYR A 67 -0.65 -4.57 -19.11
C TYR A 67 -1.82 -4.15 -18.22
N ALA A 68 -1.73 -4.34 -16.91
CA ALA A 68 -2.72 -3.87 -15.95
C ALA A 68 -2.93 -2.34 -16.06
N LEU A 69 -1.84 -1.57 -16.17
CA LEU A 69 -1.91 -0.13 -16.40
C LEU A 69 -2.62 0.21 -17.73
N SER A 70 -2.33 -0.52 -18.82
CA SER A 70 -2.99 -0.33 -20.11
C SER A 70 -4.49 -0.65 -20.08
N LYS A 71 -4.94 -1.44 -19.11
CA LYS A 71 -6.35 -1.76 -18.86
C LYS A 71 -7.04 -0.80 -17.89
N GLY A 72 -6.32 0.22 -17.41
CA GLY A 72 -6.87 1.27 -16.53
C GLY A 72 -6.64 1.05 -15.04
N ILE A 73 -6.00 -0.03 -14.60
CA ILE A 73 -5.58 -0.19 -13.21
C ILE A 73 -4.43 0.79 -12.97
N ASN A 74 -4.64 1.86 -12.18
CA ASN A 74 -3.63 2.86 -11.89
C ASN A 74 -2.94 2.67 -10.53
N PHE A 75 -3.39 1.72 -9.71
CA PHE A 75 -2.93 1.52 -8.35
C PHE A 75 -2.13 0.22 -8.23
N ILE A 76 -0.89 0.32 -7.76
CA ILE A 76 0.04 -0.81 -7.59
C ILE A 76 0.44 -0.92 -6.12
N ASP A 77 0.26 -2.11 -5.55
CA ASP A 77 0.67 -2.45 -4.20
C ASP A 77 1.96 -3.28 -4.20
N THR A 78 3.00 -2.78 -3.53
CA THR A 78 4.29 -3.43 -3.33
C THR A 78 4.78 -3.23 -1.89
N GLY A 79 6.04 -3.54 -1.58
CA GLY A 79 6.61 -3.35 -0.25
C GLY A 79 8.09 -3.74 -0.17
N ARG A 80 8.82 -3.06 0.72
CA ARG A 80 10.27 -3.27 0.93
C ARG A 80 10.63 -4.72 1.27
N ALA A 81 9.77 -5.41 2.05
CA ALA A 81 10.00 -6.80 2.45
C ALA A 81 9.83 -7.79 1.28
N TYR A 82 9.11 -7.43 0.22
CA TYR A 82 8.83 -8.36 -0.89
C TYR A 82 10.08 -8.62 -1.73
N GLY A 83 10.59 -9.86 -1.66
CA GLY A 83 11.81 -10.26 -2.35
C GLY A 83 13.02 -9.39 -1.98
N ASN A 84 13.12 -8.94 -0.73
CA ASN A 84 14.17 -8.03 -0.25
C ASN A 84 14.31 -6.77 -1.12
N GLY A 85 13.18 -6.23 -1.60
CA GLY A 85 13.10 -5.06 -2.45
C GLY A 85 13.25 -5.31 -3.94
N ASN A 86 13.42 -6.55 -4.38
CA ASN A 86 13.42 -6.87 -5.80
C ASN A 86 12.04 -6.63 -6.42
N ASN A 87 10.95 -6.80 -5.64
CA ASN A 87 9.61 -6.48 -6.14
C ASN A 87 9.43 -4.98 -6.38
N GLU A 88 9.90 -4.11 -5.48
CA GLU A 88 9.91 -2.65 -5.73
C GLU A 88 10.75 -2.29 -6.96
N LYS A 89 11.91 -2.94 -7.18
CA LYS A 89 12.74 -2.73 -8.37
C LYS A 89 12.00 -3.17 -9.65
N LEU A 90 11.29 -4.29 -9.60
CA LEU A 90 10.44 -4.74 -10.71
C LEU A 90 9.37 -3.70 -11.05
N VAL A 91 8.64 -3.21 -10.03
CA VAL A 91 7.62 -2.16 -10.20
C VAL A 91 8.25 -0.90 -10.78
N GLY A 92 9.36 -0.40 -10.22
CA GLY A 92 10.04 0.80 -10.70
C GLY A 92 10.46 0.70 -12.16
N ASN A 93 10.99 -0.44 -12.57
CA ASN A 93 11.36 -0.71 -13.97
C ASN A 93 10.12 -0.77 -14.89
N ALA A 94 9.04 -1.40 -14.42
CA ALA A 94 7.82 -1.55 -15.21
C ALA A 94 7.14 -0.22 -15.52
N ILE A 95 7.20 0.74 -14.58
CA ILE A 95 6.56 2.06 -14.73
C ILE A 95 7.50 3.17 -15.20
N ALA A 96 8.71 2.82 -15.64
CA ALA A 96 9.67 3.80 -16.16
C ALA A 96 9.03 4.64 -17.28
N GLY A 97 9.14 5.97 -17.17
CA GLY A 97 8.50 6.93 -18.09
C GLY A 97 7.01 7.21 -17.83
N MET A 98 6.34 6.46 -16.93
CA MET A 98 4.91 6.59 -16.62
C MET A 98 4.62 6.97 -15.16
N ARG A 99 5.63 7.28 -14.36
CA ARG A 99 5.51 7.46 -12.88
C ARG A 99 4.38 8.39 -12.46
N ALA A 100 4.15 9.46 -13.20
CA ALA A 100 3.13 10.45 -12.88
C ALA A 100 1.68 9.91 -13.01
N ASN A 101 1.48 8.86 -13.80
CA ASN A 101 0.17 8.26 -14.08
C ASN A 101 -0.14 7.05 -13.17
N VAL A 102 0.80 6.70 -12.28
CA VAL A 102 0.70 5.50 -11.44
C VAL A 102 0.69 5.90 -9.97
N ILE A 103 -0.25 5.34 -9.23
CA ILE A 103 -0.29 5.44 -7.77
C ILE A 103 0.43 4.23 -7.19
N ILE A 104 1.51 4.48 -6.45
CA ILE A 104 2.29 3.44 -5.78
C ILE A 104 1.95 3.42 -4.30
N GLN A 105 1.52 2.25 -3.81
CA GLN A 105 1.52 1.92 -2.40
C GLN A 105 2.72 1.05 -2.10
N SER A 106 3.60 1.48 -1.21
CA SER A 106 4.70 0.67 -0.68
C SER A 106 4.66 0.60 0.83
N LYS A 107 5.47 -0.28 1.40
CA LYS A 107 5.41 -0.61 2.83
C LYS A 107 6.80 -0.78 3.41
N ILE A 108 7.01 -0.23 4.60
CA ILE A 108 8.24 -0.38 5.41
C ILE A 108 7.86 -0.71 6.85
N ARG A 109 8.76 -1.39 7.58
CA ARG A 109 8.59 -1.65 9.03
C ARG A 109 9.95 -1.75 9.70
N LEU A 110 9.95 -1.76 11.02
CA LEU A 110 11.07 -2.27 11.79
C LEU A 110 10.97 -3.79 11.87
N GLU A 111 12.10 -4.48 11.68
CA GLU A 111 12.19 -5.91 11.97
C GLU A 111 12.49 -6.11 13.45
N GLU A 112 12.27 -7.32 13.97
CA GLU A 112 12.41 -7.62 15.40
C GLU A 112 13.80 -7.25 15.97
N ASN A 113 14.85 -7.52 15.21
CA ASN A 113 16.22 -7.17 15.57
C ASN A 113 16.58 -5.68 15.43
N GLU A 114 15.69 -4.89 14.86
CA GLU A 114 15.83 -3.43 14.70
C GLU A 114 15.02 -2.66 15.74
N LEU A 115 14.27 -3.37 16.59
CA LEU A 115 13.47 -2.74 17.63
C LEU A 115 14.38 -2.10 18.68
N PRO A 116 14.03 -0.90 19.19
CA PRO A 116 14.77 -0.29 20.28
C PRO A 116 14.81 -1.20 21.51
N SER A 117 15.97 -1.33 22.13
CA SER A 117 16.06 -2.06 23.41
C SER A 117 15.21 -1.36 24.45
N LYS A 118 14.45 -2.13 25.24
CA LYS A 118 13.60 -1.61 26.31
C LYS A 118 14.41 -0.66 27.22
N GLY A 119 13.85 0.52 27.51
CA GLY A 119 14.47 1.50 28.44
C GLY A 119 15.43 2.54 27.81
N LYS A 120 15.64 2.53 26.51
CA LYS A 120 16.59 3.47 25.87
C LYS A 120 16.08 4.92 25.62
N GLY A 121 14.84 5.26 25.92
CA GLY A 121 14.32 6.62 25.82
C GLY A 121 14.61 7.30 24.47
N ARG A 122 15.25 8.50 24.48
CA ARG A 122 15.58 9.26 23.26
C ARG A 122 16.48 8.52 22.25
N LYS A 123 17.34 7.61 22.72
CA LYS A 123 18.16 6.77 21.81
C LYS A 123 17.29 5.82 21.03
N GLY A 124 16.28 5.22 21.67
CA GLY A 124 15.30 4.39 20.99
C GLY A 124 14.52 5.12 19.90
N ALA A 125 14.08 6.35 20.16
CA ALA A 125 13.42 7.21 19.20
C ALA A 125 14.28 7.49 17.96
N ALA A 126 15.56 7.84 18.16
CA ALA A 126 16.51 8.06 17.06
C ALA A 126 16.78 6.78 16.25
N GLU A 127 16.80 5.60 16.89
CA GLU A 127 16.96 4.31 16.23
C GLU A 127 15.73 4.01 15.33
N ILE A 128 14.49 4.22 15.79
CA ILE A 128 13.27 4.09 15.00
C ILE A 128 13.35 4.95 13.73
N ARG A 129 13.62 6.25 13.89
CA ARG A 129 13.71 7.18 12.75
C ARG A 129 14.81 6.78 11.77
N ASN A 130 15.97 6.39 12.25
CA ASN A 130 17.11 6.00 11.41
C ASN A 130 16.77 4.78 10.55
N VAL A 131 16.14 3.76 11.13
CA VAL A 131 15.76 2.55 10.41
C VAL A 131 14.69 2.84 9.37
N LEU A 132 13.60 3.53 9.76
CA LEU A 132 12.52 3.88 8.83
C LEU A 132 13.04 4.77 7.68
N SER A 133 13.93 5.73 7.97
CA SER A 133 14.56 6.58 6.95
C SER A 133 15.39 5.78 5.96
N ALA A 134 16.22 4.85 6.46
CA ALA A 134 17.04 4.00 5.60
C ALA A 134 16.19 3.08 4.70
N LYS A 135 15.08 2.55 5.24
CA LYS A 135 14.16 1.70 4.46
C LYS A 135 13.39 2.51 3.41
N LEU A 136 12.93 3.71 3.73
CA LEU A 136 12.29 4.60 2.76
C LEU A 136 13.26 5.00 1.64
N GLU A 137 14.50 5.37 1.98
CA GLU A 137 15.55 5.68 0.99
C GLU A 137 15.80 4.50 0.05
N ALA A 138 15.90 3.28 0.61
CA ALA A 138 16.06 2.06 -0.18
C ALA A 138 14.85 1.79 -1.10
N SER A 139 13.62 2.06 -0.63
CA SER A 139 12.39 1.91 -1.42
C SER A 139 12.35 2.92 -2.57
N LEU A 140 12.63 4.20 -2.30
CA LEU A 140 12.68 5.24 -3.34
C LEU A 140 13.71 4.92 -4.42
N LYS A 141 14.89 4.43 -4.01
CA LYS A 141 15.94 3.98 -4.94
C LYS A 141 15.49 2.78 -5.78
N ALA A 142 14.87 1.77 -5.16
CA ALA A 142 14.41 0.58 -5.86
C ALA A 142 13.28 0.90 -6.85
N LEU A 143 12.34 1.74 -6.46
CA LEU A 143 11.23 2.22 -7.29
C LEU A 143 11.67 3.25 -8.35
N ASN A 144 12.92 3.73 -8.29
CA ASN A 144 13.47 4.77 -9.18
C ASN A 144 12.59 6.03 -9.22
N THR A 145 12.21 6.53 -8.05
CA THR A 145 11.32 7.69 -7.89
C THR A 145 11.75 8.55 -6.71
N SER A 146 11.38 9.83 -6.73
CA SER A 146 11.59 10.76 -5.62
C SER A 146 10.46 10.78 -4.59
N TYR A 147 9.33 10.12 -4.87
CA TYR A 147 8.17 10.09 -3.98
C TYR A 147 7.39 8.78 -4.07
N ILE A 148 6.65 8.45 -3.00
CA ILE A 148 5.68 7.35 -2.94
C ILE A 148 4.30 7.95 -2.65
N ASP A 149 3.26 7.48 -3.35
CA ASP A 149 1.93 8.05 -3.16
C ASP A 149 1.33 7.63 -1.81
N VAL A 150 1.42 6.34 -1.46
CA VAL A 150 0.95 5.82 -0.17
C VAL A 150 2.07 4.99 0.47
N LEU A 151 2.56 5.39 1.64
CA LEU A 151 3.53 4.62 2.40
C LEU A 151 2.87 4.04 3.66
N LEU A 152 2.86 2.71 3.77
CA LEU A 152 2.29 2.02 4.91
C LEU A 152 3.38 1.52 5.87
N TYR A 153 3.07 1.55 7.18
CA TYR A 153 3.76 0.71 8.15
C TYR A 153 3.32 -0.74 7.91
N HIS A 154 4.26 -1.62 7.60
CA HIS A 154 3.97 -2.98 7.12
C HIS A 154 3.70 -3.96 8.26
N GLU A 155 2.63 -4.75 8.15
CA GLU A 155 2.30 -5.82 9.11
C GLU A 155 2.33 -5.34 10.56
N ALA A 156 1.66 -4.22 10.84
CA ALA A 156 1.60 -3.67 12.18
C ALA A 156 0.98 -4.68 13.15
N LEU A 157 1.80 -5.17 14.08
CA LEU A 157 1.43 -6.11 15.14
C LEU A 157 1.45 -5.44 16.51
N ASP A 158 2.44 -4.57 16.71
CA ASP A 158 2.62 -3.83 17.97
C ASP A 158 2.01 -2.44 17.83
N GLU A 159 0.91 -2.26 18.55
CA GLU A 159 0.19 -1.01 18.64
C GLU A 159 1.06 0.13 19.20
N ASN A 160 1.89 -0.17 20.20
CA ASN A 160 2.75 0.84 20.83
C ASN A 160 3.85 1.32 19.86
N LEU A 161 4.32 0.45 18.98
CA LEU A 161 5.30 0.83 17.96
C LEU A 161 4.66 1.60 16.82
N LEU A 162 3.47 1.19 16.35
CA LEU A 162 2.74 1.89 15.30
C LEU A 162 2.39 3.33 15.74
N PHE A 163 1.86 3.49 16.94
CA PHE A 163 1.49 4.80 17.51
C PHE A 163 2.59 5.40 18.39
N HIS A 164 3.83 4.90 18.29
CA HIS A 164 4.98 5.53 18.94
C HIS A 164 5.18 6.93 18.36
N GLN A 165 5.40 7.92 19.22
CA GLN A 165 5.54 9.32 18.80
C GLN A 165 6.55 9.51 17.67
N GLU A 166 7.70 8.82 17.71
CA GLU A 166 8.72 8.95 16.67
C GLU A 166 8.34 8.26 15.36
N THR A 167 7.58 7.16 15.41
CA THR A 167 7.00 6.54 14.20
C THR A 167 6.04 7.52 13.53
N MET A 168 5.13 8.11 14.31
CA MET A 168 4.18 9.10 13.81
C MET A 168 4.91 10.36 13.28
N ASN A 169 5.88 10.88 14.02
CA ASN A 169 6.70 12.02 13.58
C ASN A 169 7.40 11.73 12.26
N PHE A 170 7.98 10.53 12.10
CA PHE A 170 8.64 10.14 10.85
C PHE A 170 7.67 10.21 9.67
N PHE A 171 6.51 9.55 9.76
CA PHE A 171 5.52 9.55 8.67
C PHE A 171 4.98 10.96 8.39
N GLY A 172 4.67 11.73 9.43
CA GLY A 172 4.22 13.11 9.31
C GLY A 172 5.24 14.03 8.63
N ASP A 173 6.52 13.91 9.01
CA ASP A 173 7.61 14.69 8.41
C ASP A 173 7.82 14.33 6.93
N MET A 174 7.74 13.03 6.57
CA MET A 174 7.88 12.58 5.18
C MET A 174 6.72 13.08 4.32
N LYS A 175 5.50 13.10 4.88
CA LYS A 175 4.33 13.67 4.20
C LYS A 175 4.47 15.18 4.04
N LYS A 176 4.85 15.89 5.08
CA LYS A 176 5.09 17.35 5.03
C LYS A 176 6.18 17.73 4.03
N ALA A 177 7.20 16.89 3.90
CA ALA A 177 8.28 17.08 2.91
C ALA A 177 7.88 16.70 1.47
N GLY A 178 6.68 16.14 1.25
CA GLY A 178 6.21 15.68 -0.07
C GLY A 178 6.91 14.42 -0.58
N ILE A 179 7.69 13.73 0.27
CA ILE A 179 8.34 12.47 -0.06
C ILE A 179 7.31 11.33 -0.11
N ILE A 180 6.27 11.43 0.70
CA ILE A 180 5.07 10.60 0.59
C ILE A 180 3.84 11.52 0.51
N LYS A 181 2.78 11.09 -0.20
CA LYS A 181 1.53 11.89 -0.29
C LYS A 181 0.54 11.50 0.80
N ALA A 182 0.51 10.22 1.19
CA ALA A 182 -0.32 9.70 2.26
C ALA A 182 0.45 8.64 3.05
N HIS A 183 0.12 8.49 4.31
CA HIS A 183 0.68 7.45 5.17
C HIS A 183 -0.41 6.58 5.79
N GLY A 184 -0.04 5.37 6.17
CA GLY A 184 -0.98 4.45 6.76
C GLY A 184 -0.31 3.24 7.37
N PHE A 185 -1.09 2.19 7.58
CA PHE A 185 -0.58 0.90 8.01
C PHE A 185 -1.32 -0.26 7.37
N SER A 186 -0.66 -1.42 7.33
CA SER A 186 -1.27 -2.70 7.00
C SER A 186 -1.15 -3.65 8.19
N THR A 187 -2.19 -4.45 8.42
CA THR A 187 -2.17 -5.48 9.46
C THR A 187 -2.91 -6.74 9.02
N HIS A 188 -2.40 -7.91 9.41
CA HIS A 188 -3.06 -9.19 9.18
C HIS A 188 -3.79 -9.71 10.42
N ASN A 189 -3.42 -9.27 11.62
CA ASN A 189 -3.92 -9.83 12.87
C ASN A 189 -4.65 -8.83 13.77
N SER A 190 -4.28 -7.54 13.71
CA SER A 190 -4.87 -6.48 14.55
C SER A 190 -5.90 -5.65 13.79
N TYR A 191 -6.68 -6.29 12.93
CA TYR A 191 -7.61 -5.66 11.99
C TYR A 191 -8.83 -5.00 12.64
N LEU A 192 -9.13 -5.30 13.91
CA LEU A 192 -10.14 -4.57 14.71
C LEU A 192 -9.48 -3.43 15.47
N ASN A 193 -8.52 -3.75 16.32
CA ASN A 193 -7.98 -2.80 17.32
C ASN A 193 -7.23 -1.63 16.70
N LEU A 194 -6.36 -1.88 15.68
CA LEU A 194 -5.56 -0.80 15.11
C LEU A 194 -6.41 0.20 14.30
N PRO A 195 -7.38 -0.22 13.45
CA PRO A 195 -8.28 0.74 12.81
C PRO A 195 -9.18 1.48 13.80
N GLU A 196 -9.70 0.81 14.83
CA GLU A 196 -10.51 1.44 15.91
C GLU A 196 -9.69 2.49 16.67
N ARG A 197 -8.44 2.20 17.01
CA ARG A 197 -7.55 3.19 17.60
C ARG A 197 -7.27 4.34 16.64
N ASN A 198 -7.02 4.06 15.35
CA ASN A 198 -6.82 5.12 14.38
C ASN A 198 -8.07 6.00 14.19
N ASN A 199 -9.26 5.44 14.34
CA ASN A 199 -10.51 6.22 14.37
C ASN A 199 -10.52 7.24 15.52
N SER A 200 -9.90 6.92 16.66
CA SER A 200 -9.78 7.82 17.80
C SER A 200 -8.63 8.83 17.64
N GLU A 201 -7.47 8.38 17.18
CA GLU A 201 -6.27 9.22 17.04
C GLU A 201 -6.33 10.13 15.79
N GLY A 202 -6.94 9.66 14.70
CA GLY A 202 -7.09 10.43 13.45
C GLY A 202 -5.77 10.69 12.70
N PHE A 203 -4.72 9.90 12.98
CA PHE A 203 -3.39 10.18 12.45
C PHE A 203 -3.16 9.56 11.06
N TYR A 204 -3.40 8.26 10.90
CA TYR A 204 -3.12 7.57 9.63
C TYR A 204 -4.22 7.80 8.61
N ASP A 205 -3.81 8.19 7.38
CA ASP A 205 -4.71 8.45 6.25
C ASP A 205 -5.30 7.18 5.64
N VAL A 206 -4.57 6.05 5.73
CA VAL A 206 -4.90 4.80 5.02
C VAL A 206 -4.74 3.60 5.94
N VAL A 207 -5.71 2.71 5.90
CA VAL A 207 -5.63 1.39 6.54
C VAL A 207 -5.78 0.28 5.51
N MET A 208 -4.91 -0.74 5.59
CA MET A 208 -4.99 -1.92 4.74
C MET A 208 -5.18 -3.15 5.62
N VAL A 209 -6.34 -3.80 5.47
CA VAL A 209 -6.79 -4.89 6.34
C VAL A 209 -7.37 -6.06 5.54
N PRO A 210 -7.34 -7.29 6.10
CA PRO A 210 -8.12 -8.39 5.58
C PRO A 210 -9.61 -8.04 5.61
N PHE A 211 -10.27 -8.19 4.46
CA PHE A 211 -11.71 -7.96 4.37
C PHE A 211 -12.31 -8.80 3.24
N ASN A 212 -13.23 -9.68 3.60
CA ASN A 212 -13.94 -10.55 2.66
C ASN A 212 -15.30 -10.97 3.25
N HIS A 213 -16.14 -11.57 2.41
CA HIS A 213 -17.49 -11.96 2.76
C HIS A 213 -17.61 -13.06 3.84
N LYS A 214 -16.54 -13.84 4.06
CA LYS A 214 -16.54 -14.92 5.07
C LYS A 214 -16.11 -14.48 6.47
N GLY A 215 -15.50 -13.30 6.60
CA GLY A 215 -14.95 -12.83 7.87
C GLY A 215 -13.76 -13.67 8.35
N SER A 216 -13.02 -14.30 7.44
CA SER A 216 -11.88 -15.16 7.76
C SER A 216 -10.91 -15.26 6.59
N PHE A 217 -9.68 -15.70 6.87
CA PHE A 217 -8.71 -16.07 5.84
C PHE A 217 -7.71 -17.11 6.33
N VAL A 218 -7.11 -17.83 5.38
CA VAL A 218 -5.93 -18.67 5.61
C VAL A 218 -4.70 -17.96 5.11
N HIS A 219 -3.71 -17.76 5.98
CA HIS A 219 -2.47 -17.08 5.62
C HIS A 219 -1.66 -17.98 4.68
N SER A 220 -1.39 -17.51 3.47
CA SER A 220 -0.83 -18.31 2.38
C SER A 220 0.60 -18.83 2.62
N LEU A 221 1.38 -18.20 3.51
CA LEU A 221 2.75 -18.64 3.83
C LEU A 221 2.81 -19.54 5.08
N THR A 222 1.99 -19.24 6.09
CA THR A 222 2.03 -19.95 7.37
C THR A 222 0.97 -21.02 7.52
N GLY A 223 -0.08 -20.99 6.68
CA GLY A 223 -1.26 -21.84 6.82
C GLY A 223 -2.14 -21.51 8.02
N SER A 224 -1.81 -20.45 8.79
CA SER A 224 -2.60 -20.07 9.96
C SER A 224 -3.96 -19.53 9.54
N TYR A 225 -5.00 -19.98 10.26
CA TYR A 225 -6.38 -19.51 10.11
C TYR A 225 -6.62 -18.31 11.02
N SER A 226 -7.32 -17.33 10.49
CA SER A 226 -7.77 -16.14 11.24
C SER A 226 -9.22 -15.85 10.89
N GLU A 227 -10.01 -15.47 11.89
CA GLU A 227 -11.39 -15.04 11.74
C GLU A 227 -11.66 -13.80 12.59
N TRP A 228 -12.71 -13.06 12.26
CA TRP A 228 -13.09 -11.83 12.96
C TRP A 228 -14.59 -11.67 13.07
N ASP A 229 -15.01 -10.83 14.03
CA ASP A 229 -16.35 -10.30 14.07
C ASP A 229 -16.60 -9.39 12.86
N GLN A 230 -17.32 -9.92 11.88
CA GLN A 230 -17.58 -9.24 10.62
C GLN A 230 -18.40 -7.97 10.80
N ALA A 231 -19.41 -8.01 11.66
CA ALA A 231 -20.26 -6.84 11.93
C ALA A 231 -19.47 -5.73 12.58
N ARG A 232 -18.63 -6.07 13.57
CA ARG A 232 -17.74 -5.12 14.24
C ARG A 232 -16.72 -4.53 13.26
N LEU A 233 -16.08 -5.34 12.41
CA LEU A 233 -15.12 -4.83 11.43
C LEU A 233 -15.79 -3.88 10.43
N ILE A 234 -16.98 -4.22 9.92
CA ILE A 234 -17.75 -3.33 9.04
C ILE A 234 -18.05 -2.00 9.74
N SER A 235 -18.46 -2.03 10.99
CA SER A 235 -18.72 -0.80 11.78
C SER A 235 -17.48 0.08 11.91
N ILE A 236 -16.34 -0.52 12.30
CA ILE A 236 -15.05 0.20 12.45
C ILE A 236 -14.60 0.82 11.11
N LEU A 237 -14.68 0.06 10.01
CA LEU A 237 -14.25 0.56 8.71
C LEU A 237 -15.23 1.59 8.13
N THR A 238 -16.53 1.50 8.44
CA THR A 238 -17.52 2.53 8.09
C THR A 238 -17.20 3.84 8.81
N GLU A 239 -16.87 3.78 10.10
CA GLU A 239 -16.44 4.93 10.88
C GLU A 239 -15.13 5.51 10.31
N ALA A 240 -14.14 4.68 10.00
CA ALA A 240 -12.88 5.10 9.37
C ALA A 240 -13.14 5.89 8.07
N GLY A 241 -13.99 5.34 7.19
CA GLY A 241 -14.38 6.00 5.95
C GLY A 241 -15.10 7.33 6.18
N SER A 242 -16.01 7.40 7.16
CA SER A 242 -16.71 8.65 7.51
C SER A 242 -15.78 9.74 8.04
N LYS A 243 -14.70 9.34 8.70
CA LYS A 243 -13.63 10.24 9.18
C LYS A 243 -12.60 10.60 8.10
N GLY A 244 -12.76 10.03 6.90
CA GLY A 244 -11.90 10.30 5.75
C GLY A 244 -10.63 9.46 5.70
N THR A 245 -10.59 8.33 6.40
CA THR A 245 -9.53 7.32 6.25
C THR A 245 -9.83 6.47 5.02
N GLY A 246 -8.85 6.30 4.12
CA GLY A 246 -8.94 5.38 3.00
C GLY A 246 -8.80 3.94 3.45
N VAL A 247 -9.64 3.04 2.93
CA VAL A 247 -9.58 1.61 3.26
C VAL A 247 -9.18 0.82 2.02
N VAL A 248 -8.07 0.09 2.12
CA VAL A 248 -7.64 -0.88 1.11
C VAL A 248 -7.90 -2.28 1.63
N ALA A 249 -8.73 -3.03 0.94
CA ALA A 249 -9.00 -4.42 1.31
C ALA A 249 -7.91 -5.35 0.78
N MET A 250 -7.50 -6.32 1.58
CA MET A 250 -6.65 -7.44 1.16
C MET A 250 -7.24 -8.77 1.62
N LYS A 251 -6.68 -9.90 1.18
CA LYS A 251 -7.19 -11.25 1.49
C LYS A 251 -8.64 -11.47 1.06
N THR A 252 -9.13 -10.70 0.12
CA THR A 252 -10.49 -10.77 -0.39
C THR A 252 -10.81 -12.13 -0.98
N CYS A 253 -9.86 -12.74 -1.69
CA CYS A 253 -9.98 -14.07 -2.29
C CYS A 253 -9.25 -15.16 -1.46
N SER A 254 -9.06 -14.97 -0.16
CA SER A 254 -8.38 -15.93 0.73
C SER A 254 -9.28 -16.48 1.84
N GLY A 255 -10.58 -16.17 1.82
CA GLY A 255 -11.55 -16.54 2.85
C GLY A 255 -12.09 -17.98 2.74
N GLY A 256 -11.53 -18.82 1.88
CA GLY A 256 -11.95 -20.22 1.75
C GLY A 256 -11.90 -20.75 0.32
N LYS A 257 -12.64 -21.81 0.06
CA LYS A 257 -12.78 -22.35 -1.29
C LYS A 257 -13.71 -21.47 -2.10
N TYR A 258 -13.30 -21.12 -3.31
CA TYR A 258 -14.13 -20.44 -4.29
C TYR A 258 -14.46 -21.45 -5.40
N SER A 259 -15.72 -21.50 -5.79
CA SER A 259 -16.18 -22.38 -6.85
C SER A 259 -16.38 -21.59 -8.14
N PRO A 260 -15.99 -22.12 -9.29
CA PRO A 260 -16.43 -21.58 -10.58
C PRO A 260 -17.94 -21.76 -10.79
N SER A 261 -18.61 -22.58 -9.96
CA SER A 261 -20.06 -22.81 -10.00
C SER A 261 -20.74 -22.13 -8.80
N PRO A 262 -21.60 -21.13 -9.00
CA PRO A 262 -22.12 -20.24 -7.95
C PRO A 262 -23.17 -20.87 -7.01
N ALA A 263 -23.46 -22.17 -7.11
CA ALA A 263 -24.55 -22.78 -6.37
C ALA A 263 -24.27 -23.00 -4.87
N VAL A 264 -23.04 -23.06 -4.44
CA VAL A 264 -22.67 -23.39 -3.03
C VAL A 264 -21.62 -22.46 -2.44
N GLU A 265 -20.71 -21.91 -3.25
CA GLU A 265 -19.68 -20.97 -2.83
C GLU A 265 -19.56 -19.81 -3.84
N PRO A 266 -19.32 -18.57 -3.40
CA PRO A 266 -19.19 -17.46 -4.33
C PRO A 266 -18.00 -17.66 -5.26
N SER A 267 -18.15 -17.18 -6.49
CA SER A 267 -17.03 -17.01 -7.41
C SER A 267 -16.06 -15.93 -6.90
N TYR A 268 -14.84 -15.88 -7.46
CA TYR A 268 -13.91 -14.79 -7.18
C TYR A 268 -14.52 -13.42 -7.50
N LYS A 269 -15.29 -13.31 -8.58
CA LYS A 269 -16.03 -12.11 -8.96
C LYS A 269 -16.98 -11.67 -7.86
N GLU A 270 -17.85 -12.56 -7.37
CA GLU A 270 -18.82 -12.25 -6.33
C GLU A 270 -18.14 -11.84 -5.03
N ALA A 271 -17.01 -12.49 -4.66
CA ALA A 271 -16.23 -12.13 -3.49
C ALA A 271 -15.65 -10.71 -3.59
N VAL A 272 -15.12 -10.33 -4.76
CA VAL A 272 -14.57 -8.99 -4.99
C VAL A 272 -15.68 -7.94 -5.03
N LEU A 273 -16.77 -8.22 -5.73
CA LEU A 273 -17.92 -7.30 -5.81
C LEU A 273 -18.58 -7.11 -4.44
N TRP A 274 -18.64 -8.17 -3.62
CA TRP A 274 -19.11 -8.03 -2.23
C TRP A 274 -18.26 -7.04 -1.43
N VAL A 275 -16.94 -7.05 -1.57
CA VAL A 275 -16.07 -6.06 -0.92
C VAL A 275 -16.30 -4.67 -1.51
N LEU A 276 -16.35 -4.56 -2.84
CA LEU A 276 -16.49 -3.29 -3.54
C LEU A 276 -17.84 -2.59 -3.34
N GLN A 277 -18.91 -3.30 -2.95
CA GLN A 277 -20.20 -2.65 -2.63
C GLN A 277 -20.13 -1.76 -1.38
N HIS A 278 -19.12 -1.95 -0.50
CA HIS A 278 -18.94 -1.13 0.69
C HIS A 278 -18.33 0.22 0.32
N LYS A 279 -19.05 1.31 0.58
CA LYS A 279 -18.63 2.68 0.21
C LYS A 279 -17.33 3.15 0.86
N PHE A 280 -16.95 2.56 2.00
CA PHE A 280 -15.69 2.87 2.67
C PHE A 280 -14.48 2.23 1.98
N ILE A 281 -14.66 1.28 1.09
CA ILE A 281 -13.55 0.65 0.36
C ILE A 281 -13.06 1.56 -0.77
N SER A 282 -11.80 1.96 -0.68
CA SER A 282 -11.12 2.71 -1.75
C SER A 282 -10.66 1.77 -2.86
N SER A 283 -10.08 0.62 -2.52
CA SER A 283 -9.58 -0.36 -3.49
C SER A 283 -9.42 -1.74 -2.87
N VAL A 284 -9.35 -2.76 -3.73
CA VAL A 284 -9.08 -4.16 -3.36
C VAL A 284 -7.74 -4.57 -3.94
N SER A 285 -6.75 -4.90 -3.10
CA SER A 285 -5.44 -5.39 -3.55
C SER A 285 -5.50 -6.88 -3.87
N ILE A 286 -5.35 -7.23 -5.15
CA ILE A 286 -5.41 -8.60 -5.66
C ILE A 286 -4.12 -8.91 -6.43
N ALA A 287 -3.51 -10.07 -6.14
CA ALA A 287 -2.39 -10.57 -6.93
C ALA A 287 -2.88 -11.12 -8.27
N MET A 288 -2.23 -10.71 -9.36
CA MET A 288 -2.49 -11.17 -10.72
C MET A 288 -1.19 -11.71 -11.29
N VAL A 289 -1.21 -12.94 -11.81
CA VAL A 289 0.00 -13.66 -12.23
C VAL A 289 0.01 -14.01 -13.72
N ASN A 290 -1.05 -13.67 -14.44
CA ASN A 290 -1.15 -13.80 -15.89
C ASN A 290 -2.08 -12.73 -16.48
N PHE A 291 -2.10 -12.60 -17.81
CA PHE A 291 -2.91 -11.60 -18.53
C PHE A 291 -4.42 -11.87 -18.42
N GLU A 292 -4.80 -13.14 -18.43
CA GLU A 292 -6.19 -13.57 -18.34
C GLU A 292 -6.83 -13.13 -17.03
N GLN A 293 -6.12 -13.23 -15.91
CA GLN A 293 -6.59 -12.74 -14.62
C GLN A 293 -6.77 -11.21 -14.61
N ILE A 294 -5.89 -10.48 -15.30
CA ILE A 294 -6.03 -9.02 -15.42
C ILE A 294 -7.29 -8.68 -16.21
N ASP A 295 -7.48 -9.32 -17.37
CA ASP A 295 -8.68 -9.11 -18.20
C ASP A 295 -9.95 -9.50 -17.46
N GLU A 296 -9.94 -10.62 -16.76
CA GLU A 296 -11.06 -11.08 -15.94
C GLU A 296 -11.41 -10.03 -14.87
N HIS A 297 -10.44 -9.60 -14.07
CA HIS A 297 -10.69 -8.65 -12.98
C HIS A 297 -11.18 -7.28 -13.49
N VAL A 298 -10.63 -6.80 -14.59
CA VAL A 298 -11.08 -5.54 -15.21
C VAL A 298 -12.50 -5.67 -15.75
N SER A 299 -12.88 -6.85 -16.27
CA SER A 299 -14.23 -7.09 -16.79
C SER A 299 -15.32 -7.04 -15.71
N TRP A 300 -14.96 -7.05 -14.41
CA TRP A 300 -15.91 -6.97 -13.29
C TRP A 300 -16.27 -5.52 -12.94
N LEU A 301 -15.51 -4.54 -13.42
CA LEU A 301 -15.68 -3.12 -13.18
C LEU A 301 -16.49 -2.44 -14.30
#